data_bfbd94bd3ceed7737478398905bcf72e
#
_entry.id   bfbd94bd3ceed7737478398905bcf72e
#
_cell.length_a   1.000
_cell.length_b   1.000
_cell.length_c   1.000
_cell.angle_alpha   90.00
_cell.angle_beta   90.00
_cell.angle_gamma   90.00
#
_symmetry.space_group_name_H-M   'P 1'
#
loop_
_entity.id
_entity.type
_entity.pdbx_description
1 polymer ?
#
loop_
_entity_poly.entity_id
_entity_poly.type
_entity_poly.pdbx_seq_one_letter_code
_entity_poly.pdbx_strand_id
1 'polypeptide(L)'
;MEKQKFYITTPIYYPSDKLHIGHTYCTVATDAMARYKRLTGCDVLFLTGTDEHGQKIEDKAKAAGKTPKEFLDNIVEGPQGILDLWKLMNISNDRFIRTTDDYHVAAVQRIFKKMYDLSLIHI
;
A
#
# COMPACT_ATOMS: atom_id res chain seq x y z
N MET A 1 -17.30 -25.77 9.15
CA MET A 1 -16.79 -25.75 7.76
C MET A 1 -15.77 -24.62 7.65
N GLU A 2 -14.64 -24.88 6.99
CA GLU A 2 -13.62 -23.85 6.74
C GLU A 2 -14.19 -22.81 5.76
N LYS A 3 -14.01 -21.51 6.07
CA LYS A 3 -14.50 -20.44 5.20
C LYS A 3 -13.63 -20.37 3.94
N GLN A 4 -14.26 -20.09 2.81
CA GLN A 4 -13.54 -19.80 1.57
C GLN A 4 -12.67 -18.56 1.77
N LYS A 5 -11.37 -18.65 1.48
CA LYS A 5 -10.45 -17.51 1.55
C LYS A 5 -10.59 -16.65 0.30
N PHE A 6 -10.60 -15.34 0.51
CA PHE A 6 -10.65 -14.36 -0.57
C PHE A 6 -9.64 -13.25 -0.31
N TYR A 7 -8.71 -13.07 -1.23
CA TYR A 7 -7.70 -12.01 -1.18
C TYR A 7 -7.96 -10.98 -2.27
N ILE A 8 -7.95 -9.71 -1.89
CA ILE A 8 -8.12 -8.59 -2.81
C ILE A 8 -7.20 -7.44 -2.44
N THR A 9 -6.65 -6.75 -3.44
CA THR A 9 -5.78 -5.60 -3.24
C THR A 9 -6.17 -4.45 -4.16
N THR A 10 -5.87 -3.22 -3.74
CA THR A 10 -5.71 -2.09 -4.66
C THR A 10 -4.32 -2.13 -5.27
N PRO A 11 -4.03 -1.35 -6.33
CA PRO A 11 -2.67 -0.93 -6.60
C PRO A 11 -2.09 -0.23 -5.36
N ILE A 12 -0.78 -0.34 -5.15
CA ILE A 12 -0.10 0.52 -4.17
C ILE A 12 0.08 1.91 -4.79
N TYR A 13 -0.34 2.95 -4.07
CA TYR A 13 -0.36 4.31 -4.60
C TYR A 13 0.98 5.01 -4.40
N TYR A 14 1.39 5.79 -5.39
CA TYR A 14 2.64 6.54 -5.34
C TYR A 14 2.45 7.86 -4.60
N PRO A 15 2.96 8.02 -3.35
CA PRO A 15 2.66 9.13 -2.47
C PRO A 15 3.57 10.34 -2.76
N SER A 16 3.67 10.75 -4.04
CA SER A 16 4.41 11.95 -4.41
C SER A 16 3.61 13.23 -4.21
N ASP A 17 2.32 13.12 -3.98
CA ASP A 17 1.37 14.19 -3.71
C ASP A 17 0.10 13.65 -3.06
N LYS A 18 -0.86 14.55 -2.73
CA LYS A 18 -2.19 14.15 -2.25
C LYS A 18 -2.88 13.25 -3.27
N LEU A 19 -3.61 12.26 -2.77
CA LEU A 19 -4.41 11.40 -3.62
C LEU A 19 -5.57 12.19 -4.24
N HIS A 20 -6.01 11.76 -5.40
CA HIS A 20 -7.14 12.35 -6.14
C HIS A 20 -8.26 11.32 -6.34
N ILE A 21 -9.37 11.76 -6.90
CA ILE A 21 -10.58 10.95 -7.07
C ILE A 21 -10.35 9.61 -7.81
N GLY A 22 -9.36 9.53 -8.70
CA GLY A 22 -9.00 8.26 -9.35
C GLY A 22 -8.50 7.19 -8.39
N HIS A 23 -7.74 7.59 -7.37
CA HIS A 23 -7.28 6.67 -6.32
C HIS A 23 -8.45 6.22 -5.43
N THR A 24 -9.33 7.16 -5.06
CA THR A 24 -10.50 6.84 -4.23
C THR A 24 -11.50 5.96 -4.98
N TYR A 25 -11.69 6.16 -6.28
CA TYR A 25 -12.53 5.29 -7.11
C TYR A 25 -12.07 3.83 -7.05
N CYS A 26 -10.78 3.59 -7.27
CA CYS A 26 -10.18 2.25 -7.23
C CYS A 26 -10.35 1.60 -5.84
N THR A 27 -10.07 2.38 -4.79
CA THR A 27 -10.16 1.90 -3.40
C THR A 27 -11.58 1.57 -3.00
N VAL A 28 -12.55 2.41 -3.34
CA VAL A 28 -13.98 2.19 -3.03
C VAL A 28 -14.51 0.96 -3.77
N ALA A 29 -14.15 0.78 -5.05
CA ALA A 29 -14.56 -0.40 -5.82
C ALA A 29 -14.02 -1.69 -5.17
N THR A 30 -12.76 -1.68 -4.73
CA THR A 30 -12.13 -2.80 -4.03
C THR A 30 -12.78 -3.06 -2.67
N ASP A 31 -13.07 -2.00 -1.91
CA ASP A 31 -13.75 -2.08 -0.61
C ASP A 31 -15.16 -2.66 -0.73
N ALA A 32 -15.92 -2.22 -1.74
CA ALA A 32 -17.25 -2.76 -2.01
C ALA A 32 -17.21 -4.28 -2.26
N MET A 33 -16.23 -4.76 -3.04
CA MET A 33 -16.05 -6.19 -3.28
C MET A 33 -15.62 -6.94 -2.01
N ALA A 34 -14.70 -6.37 -1.22
CA ALA A 34 -14.27 -6.96 0.04
C ALA A 34 -15.45 -7.12 1.02
N ARG A 35 -16.28 -6.07 1.16
CA ARG A 35 -17.49 -6.10 1.99
C ARG A 35 -18.49 -7.14 1.48
N TYR A 36 -18.75 -7.19 0.19
CA TYR A 36 -19.64 -8.19 -0.41
C TYR A 36 -19.17 -9.61 -0.09
N LYS A 37 -17.88 -9.89 -0.25
CA LYS A 37 -17.32 -11.20 0.06
C LYS A 37 -17.41 -11.57 1.55
N ARG A 38 -17.23 -10.60 2.45
CA ARG A 38 -17.46 -10.81 3.89
C ARG A 38 -18.93 -11.14 4.18
N LEU A 39 -19.87 -10.42 3.55
CA LEU A 39 -21.30 -10.68 3.69
C LEU A 39 -21.70 -12.07 3.16
N THR A 40 -21.04 -12.58 2.13
CA THR A 40 -21.26 -13.95 1.61
C THR A 40 -20.51 -15.03 2.38
N GLY A 41 -19.88 -14.69 3.51
CA GLY A 41 -19.26 -15.64 4.44
C GLY A 41 -17.82 -16.01 4.15
N CYS A 42 -17.15 -15.33 3.21
CA CYS A 42 -15.72 -15.56 2.96
C CYS A 42 -14.84 -15.02 4.11
N ASP A 43 -13.68 -15.63 4.28
CA ASP A 43 -12.56 -15.10 5.06
C ASP A 43 -11.75 -14.18 4.13
N VAL A 44 -11.85 -12.86 4.35
CA VAL A 44 -11.34 -11.85 3.42
C VAL A 44 -10.10 -11.19 3.97
N LEU A 45 -9.05 -11.09 3.15
CA LEU A 45 -7.91 -10.20 3.36
C LEU A 45 -7.91 -9.11 2.28
N PHE A 46 -8.14 -7.87 2.70
CA PHE A 46 -8.06 -6.69 1.85
C PHE A 46 -6.79 -5.88 2.17
N LEU A 47 -5.89 -5.80 1.19
CA LEU A 47 -4.62 -5.07 1.27
C LEU A 47 -4.66 -3.82 0.39
N THR A 48 -4.24 -2.70 0.94
CA THR A 48 -3.91 -1.46 0.20
C THR A 48 -2.58 -0.92 0.71
N GLY A 49 -2.04 0.13 0.10
CA GLY A 49 -0.76 0.68 0.57
C GLY A 49 -0.16 1.72 -0.37
N THR A 50 1.11 2.02 -0.13
CA THR A 50 1.88 3.03 -0.85
C THR A 50 3.19 2.47 -1.40
N ASP A 51 3.55 2.93 -2.62
CA ASP A 51 4.86 2.70 -3.24
C ASP A 51 5.75 3.91 -2.96
N GLU A 52 6.72 3.73 -2.06
CA GLU A 52 7.42 4.84 -1.40
C GLU A 52 8.87 5.06 -1.89
N HIS A 53 9.26 4.39 -2.96
CA HIS A 53 10.61 4.55 -3.53
C HIS A 53 10.58 5.34 -4.83
N GLY A 54 11.65 6.09 -5.10
CA GLY A 54 11.90 6.72 -6.40
C GLY A 54 12.29 8.19 -6.33
N GLN A 55 12.98 8.63 -7.39
CA GLN A 55 13.58 9.96 -7.51
C GLN A 55 12.61 11.11 -7.28
N LYS A 56 11.37 10.98 -7.76
CA LYS A 56 10.37 12.04 -7.62
C LYS A 56 10.01 12.34 -6.15
N ILE A 57 10.03 11.32 -5.29
CA ILE A 57 9.81 11.48 -3.84
C ILE A 57 11.01 12.18 -3.21
N GLU A 58 12.21 11.75 -3.57
CA GLU A 58 13.46 12.37 -3.08
C GLU A 58 13.53 13.85 -3.45
N ASP A 59 13.23 14.19 -4.71
CA ASP A 59 13.24 15.58 -5.20
C ASP A 59 12.22 16.46 -4.46
N LYS A 60 11.00 15.92 -4.22
CA LYS A 60 9.98 16.65 -3.47
C LYS A 60 10.32 16.81 -1.99
N ALA A 61 10.87 15.79 -1.37
CA ALA A 61 11.34 15.85 0.00
C ALA A 61 12.43 16.92 0.16
N LYS A 62 13.42 16.91 -0.74
CA LYS A 62 14.48 17.92 -0.78
C LYS A 62 13.94 19.33 -0.98
N ALA A 63 13.01 19.52 -1.91
CA ALA A 63 12.35 20.82 -2.15
C ALA A 63 11.57 21.29 -0.93
N ALA A 64 11.03 20.38 -0.11
CA ALA A 64 10.34 20.68 1.15
C ALA A 64 11.29 20.82 2.36
N GLY A 65 12.60 20.68 2.17
CA GLY A 65 13.58 20.71 3.26
C GLY A 65 13.45 19.56 4.26
N LYS A 66 12.97 18.40 3.80
CA LYS A 66 12.69 17.20 4.62
C LYS A 66 13.50 16.01 4.13
N THR A 67 13.69 15.03 5.00
CA THR A 67 14.13 13.70 4.56
C THR A 67 13.00 13.01 3.80
N PRO A 68 13.31 12.04 2.90
CA PRO A 68 12.26 11.25 2.22
C PRO A 68 11.28 10.60 3.20
N LYS A 69 11.78 10.06 4.31
CA LYS A 69 10.95 9.46 5.35
C LYS A 69 9.97 10.45 5.98
N GLU A 70 10.45 11.59 6.44
CA GLU A 70 9.59 12.63 7.04
C GLU A 70 8.55 13.16 6.05
N PHE A 71 8.92 13.30 4.78
CA PHE A 71 8.02 13.72 3.72
C PHE A 71 6.89 12.69 3.53
N LEU A 72 7.24 11.41 3.44
CA LEU A 72 6.30 10.30 3.28
C LEU A 72 5.41 10.12 4.51
N ASP A 73 5.97 10.15 5.72
CA ASP A 73 5.20 10.04 6.96
C ASP A 73 4.13 11.15 7.03
N ASN A 74 4.50 12.37 6.60
CA ASN A 74 3.53 13.46 6.56
C ASN A 74 2.40 13.26 5.52
N ILE A 75 2.69 12.65 4.36
CA ILE A 75 1.67 12.38 3.33
C ILE A 75 0.79 11.19 3.72
N VAL A 76 1.38 10.15 4.31
CA VAL A 76 0.65 8.91 4.62
C VAL A 76 -0.11 9.04 5.94
N GLU A 77 0.57 9.46 7.00
CA GLU A 77 0.08 9.44 8.39
C GLU A 77 -0.22 10.83 8.94
N GLY A 78 0.25 11.90 8.29
CA GLY A 78 0.03 13.26 8.72
C GLY A 78 -1.44 13.71 8.61
N PRO A 79 -1.77 14.89 9.16
CA PRO A 79 -3.12 15.45 9.07
C PRO A 79 -3.61 15.55 7.62
N GLN A 80 -4.82 15.04 7.36
CA GLN A 80 -5.39 14.92 6.01
C GLN A 80 -4.54 14.07 5.04
N GLY A 81 -3.76 13.15 5.59
CA GLY A 81 -2.99 12.17 4.86
C GLY A 81 -3.84 11.03 4.29
N ILE A 82 -3.15 10.04 3.73
CA ILE A 82 -3.82 8.91 3.08
C ILE A 82 -4.66 8.10 4.08
N LEU A 83 -4.13 7.85 5.28
CA LEU A 83 -4.85 7.10 6.31
C LEU A 83 -6.09 7.84 6.80
N ASP A 84 -6.03 9.16 6.96
CA ASP A 84 -7.19 9.98 7.31
C ASP A 84 -8.25 9.94 6.19
N LEU A 85 -7.83 9.96 4.93
CA LEU A 85 -8.75 9.83 3.79
C LEU A 85 -9.44 8.47 3.79
N TRP A 86 -8.72 7.36 4.01
CA TRP A 86 -9.32 6.03 4.11
C TRP A 86 -10.30 5.91 5.27
N LYS A 87 -9.96 6.52 6.41
CA LYS A 87 -10.85 6.60 7.56
C LYS A 87 -12.11 7.41 7.26
N LEU A 88 -11.97 8.58 6.64
CA LEU A 88 -13.10 9.42 6.22
C LEU A 88 -14.05 8.67 5.26
N MET A 89 -13.49 7.89 4.34
CA MET A 89 -14.24 7.09 3.37
C MET A 89 -14.72 5.76 3.93
N ASN A 90 -14.44 5.46 5.21
CA ASN A 90 -14.80 4.22 5.87
C ASN A 90 -14.30 2.97 5.12
N ILE A 91 -13.08 3.02 4.59
CA ILE A 91 -12.45 1.89 3.89
C ILE A 91 -12.13 0.78 4.89
N SER A 92 -12.51 -0.45 4.56
CA SER A 92 -12.44 -1.62 5.45
C SER A 92 -11.21 -2.51 5.18
N ASN A 93 -10.08 -1.91 4.79
CA ASN A 93 -8.85 -2.66 4.58
C ASN A 93 -8.35 -3.32 5.87
N ASP A 94 -7.88 -4.56 5.76
CA ASP A 94 -7.30 -5.32 6.87
C ASP A 94 -5.82 -4.96 7.08
N ARG A 95 -5.13 -4.58 6.00
CA ARG A 95 -3.72 -4.21 6.00
C ARG A 95 -3.48 -2.98 5.14
N PHE A 96 -2.57 -2.15 5.62
CA PHE A 96 -1.95 -1.07 4.85
C PHE A 96 -0.46 -1.34 4.80
N ILE A 97 0.12 -1.47 3.61
CA ILE A 97 1.55 -1.73 3.42
C ILE A 97 2.25 -0.48 2.91
N ARG A 98 3.36 -0.14 3.52
CA ARG A 98 4.32 0.82 3.02
C ARG A 98 5.52 0.05 2.48
N THR A 99 5.97 0.33 1.27
CA THR A 99 7.14 -0.39 0.71
C THR A 99 8.43 -0.10 1.46
N THR A 100 8.44 0.91 2.33
CA THR A 100 9.52 1.24 3.26
C THR A 100 9.43 0.54 4.62
N ASP A 101 8.35 -0.21 4.90
CA ASP A 101 8.22 -0.97 6.15
C ASP A 101 9.31 -2.05 6.26
N ASP A 102 9.93 -2.19 7.43
CA ASP A 102 11.03 -3.12 7.67
C ASP A 102 10.68 -4.56 7.30
N TYR A 103 9.44 -5.01 7.61
CA TYR A 103 9.01 -6.37 7.28
C TYR A 103 8.86 -6.57 5.77
N HIS A 104 8.46 -5.53 5.02
CA HIS A 104 8.38 -5.58 3.57
C HIS A 104 9.79 -5.66 2.97
N VAL A 105 10.69 -4.79 3.40
CA VAL A 105 12.10 -4.77 2.97
C VAL A 105 12.74 -6.14 3.21
N ALA A 106 12.59 -6.71 4.41
CA ALA A 106 13.12 -8.03 4.74
C ALA A 106 12.53 -9.14 3.85
N ALA A 107 11.23 -9.08 3.53
CA ALA A 107 10.59 -10.04 2.65
C ALA A 107 11.12 -9.95 1.21
N VAL A 108 11.23 -8.72 0.68
CA VAL A 108 11.79 -8.47 -0.66
C VAL A 108 13.23 -8.95 -0.76
N GLN A 109 14.08 -8.61 0.22
CA GLN A 109 15.48 -9.04 0.24
C GLN A 109 15.61 -10.57 0.25
N ARG A 110 14.77 -11.26 1.01
CA ARG A 110 14.76 -12.73 1.07
C ARG A 110 14.36 -13.36 -0.27
N ILE A 111 13.31 -12.82 -0.90
CA ILE A 111 12.84 -13.33 -2.20
C ILE A 111 13.89 -13.02 -3.29
N PHE A 112 14.41 -11.80 -3.31
CA PHE A 112 15.44 -11.39 -4.27
C PHE A 112 16.69 -12.27 -4.16
N LYS A 113 17.18 -12.48 -2.92
CA LYS A 113 18.33 -13.37 -2.68
C LYS A 113 18.07 -14.78 -3.17
N LYS A 114 16.89 -15.34 -2.91
CA LYS A 114 16.52 -16.68 -3.40
C LYS A 114 16.55 -16.75 -4.93
N MET A 115 16.00 -15.74 -5.62
CA MET A 115 16.02 -15.70 -7.09
C MET A 115 17.44 -15.53 -7.62
N TYR A 116 18.25 -14.70 -6.96
CA TYR A 116 19.68 -14.54 -7.30
C TYR A 116 20.45 -15.85 -7.16
N ASP A 117 20.31 -16.56 -6.04
CA ASP A 117 20.98 -17.85 -5.77
C ASP A 117 20.56 -18.95 -6.78
N LEU A 118 19.33 -18.85 -7.30
CA LEU A 118 18.81 -19.73 -8.36
C LEU A 118 19.19 -19.30 -9.77
N SER A 119 20.02 -18.28 -9.94
CA SER A 119 20.43 -17.71 -11.22
C SER A 119 19.25 -17.24 -12.10
N LEU A 120 18.13 -16.80 -11.49
CA LEU A 120 16.96 -16.30 -12.20
C LEU A 120 16.98 -14.79 -12.47
N ILE A 121 17.92 -14.06 -11.86
CA ILE A 121 18.01 -12.60 -11.97
C ILE A 121 19.11 -12.14 -12.92
N HIS A 122 20.21 -12.89 -12.99
CA HIS A 122 21.31 -12.58 -13.91
C HIS A 122 21.56 -13.74 -14.84
N ILE A 123 21.75 -13.41 -16.08
CA ILE A 123 22.01 -14.32 -17.17
C ILE A 123 23.51 -14.28 -17.50
#